data_2f48c08770da66d8457fb890cffa7086
#
_entry.id   2f48c08770da66d8457fb890cffa7086
#
_cell.length_a   1.000
_cell.length_b   1.000
_cell.length_c   1.000
_cell.angle_alpha   90.00
_cell.angle_beta   90.00
_cell.angle_gamma   90.00
#
_symmetry.space_group_name_H-M   'P 1'
#
loop_
_entity.id
_entity.type
_entity.pdbx_description
1 polymer ?
#
loop_
_entity_poly.entity_id
_entity_poly.type
_entity_poly.pdbx_seq_one_letter_code
_entity_poly.pdbx_strand_id
1 'polypeptide(L)'
;MIAPRPPRKTLSGPTPANPIRPLPRFIFMARWLQLPLYLGLILAQCVYVYHFYVELSDLVGAALGNQSALEHVLAAVSIEGTVRPTKLTESTIMLVVLGLIDVVMISNLLIMVIIGGYETFVSRMRLETHPDLPEWLSHVNASVLKVKLAMAIIGISSIHLLKTFINASAYDVKTLMAQTGIHLTFLLSAIAIAYCDRIMNDTQSKHTIRPNDHSDPESPT
;
A
#
# COMPACT_ATOMS: atom_id res chain seq x y z
N MET A 1 -75.22 -19.87 21.40
CA MET A 1 -74.49 -20.30 20.21
C MET A 1 -73.05 -19.88 20.42
N ILE A 2 -72.15 -20.81 20.77
CA ILE A 2 -70.74 -20.56 21.04
C ILE A 2 -69.96 -21.00 19.80
N ALA A 3 -69.30 -20.02 19.16
CA ALA A 3 -68.50 -20.27 17.96
C ALA A 3 -67.23 -21.11 18.32
N PRO A 4 -66.84 -22.12 17.48
CA PRO A 4 -65.66 -22.96 17.73
C PRO A 4 -64.38 -22.16 17.54
N ARG A 5 -63.41 -22.32 18.47
CA ARG A 5 -62.05 -21.76 18.41
C ARG A 5 -61.26 -22.34 17.21
N PRO A 6 -60.51 -21.51 16.49
CA PRO A 6 -59.64 -22.03 15.41
C PRO A 6 -58.48 -22.86 15.99
N PRO A 7 -57.99 -23.88 15.25
CA PRO A 7 -56.95 -24.77 15.71
C PRO A 7 -55.60 -24.01 15.89
N ARG A 8 -54.93 -24.30 17.03
CA ARG A 8 -53.56 -23.80 17.33
C ARG A 8 -52.60 -24.31 16.28
N LYS A 9 -51.93 -23.41 15.56
CA LYS A 9 -50.78 -23.75 14.71
C LYS A 9 -49.70 -24.33 15.61
N THR A 10 -49.34 -25.58 15.38
CA THR A 10 -48.20 -26.25 15.95
C THR A 10 -46.93 -25.53 15.48
N LEU A 11 -46.14 -25.05 16.43
CA LEU A 11 -44.83 -24.50 16.20
C LEU A 11 -43.96 -25.61 15.54
N SER A 12 -43.58 -25.38 14.29
CA SER A 12 -42.61 -26.18 13.60
C SER A 12 -41.29 -26.21 14.39
N GLY A 13 -40.80 -27.44 14.62
CA GLY A 13 -39.55 -27.68 15.32
C GLY A 13 -38.35 -26.97 14.68
N PRO A 14 -37.21 -26.93 15.38
CA PRO A 14 -36.04 -26.23 14.93
C PRO A 14 -35.59 -26.74 13.56
N THR A 15 -35.49 -25.82 12.61
CA THR A 15 -34.95 -26.06 11.27
C THR A 15 -33.58 -26.70 11.41
N PRO A 16 -33.30 -27.87 10.77
CA PRO A 16 -31.97 -28.45 10.84
C PRO A 16 -30.93 -27.47 10.32
N ALA A 17 -29.93 -27.21 11.14
CA ALA A 17 -28.80 -26.38 10.78
C ALA A 17 -28.18 -26.95 9.49
N ASN A 18 -28.28 -26.18 8.42
CA ASN A 18 -27.65 -26.49 7.13
C ASN A 18 -26.16 -26.78 7.39
N PRO A 19 -25.64 -27.95 7.01
CA PRO A 19 -24.21 -28.22 7.16
C PRO A 19 -23.45 -27.17 6.38
N ILE A 20 -22.62 -26.43 7.06
CA ILE A 20 -21.78 -25.36 6.49
C ILE A 20 -20.99 -26.01 5.37
N ARG A 21 -21.28 -25.63 4.11
CA ARG A 21 -20.59 -26.14 2.94
C ARG A 21 -19.09 -26.01 3.16
N PRO A 22 -18.25 -27.00 2.86
CA PRO A 22 -16.81 -27.00 3.15
C PRO A 22 -16.06 -25.82 2.47
N LEU A 23 -16.58 -25.32 1.35
CA LEU A 23 -16.00 -24.22 0.58
C LEU A 23 -15.85 -22.88 1.38
N PRO A 24 -16.88 -22.37 2.08
CA PRO A 24 -16.73 -21.16 2.88
C PRO A 24 -15.69 -21.31 3.99
N ARG A 25 -15.60 -22.49 4.58
CA ARG A 25 -14.60 -22.76 5.65
C ARG A 25 -13.18 -22.75 5.10
N PHE A 26 -12.97 -23.26 3.87
CA PHE A 26 -11.68 -23.25 3.19
C PHE A 26 -11.26 -21.82 2.83
N ILE A 27 -12.19 -20.97 2.37
CA ILE A 27 -11.96 -19.55 2.08
C ILE A 27 -11.60 -18.79 3.37
N PHE A 28 -12.24 -19.11 4.49
CA PHE A 28 -11.91 -18.54 5.78
C PHE A 28 -10.51 -18.93 6.26
N MET A 29 -10.10 -20.19 6.07
CA MET A 29 -8.75 -20.66 6.42
C MET A 29 -7.66 -20.06 5.53
N ALA A 30 -7.92 -19.88 4.23
CA ALA A 30 -6.97 -19.27 3.31
C ALA A 30 -6.57 -17.84 3.73
N ARG A 31 -7.43 -17.16 4.48
CA ARG A 31 -7.20 -15.83 5.01
C ARG A 31 -6.15 -15.80 6.14
N TRP A 32 -6.11 -16.84 6.97
CA TRP A 32 -5.09 -17.00 8.02
C TRP A 32 -3.68 -17.16 7.43
N LEU A 33 -3.60 -17.62 6.18
CA LEU A 33 -2.34 -17.76 5.45
C LEU A 33 -1.70 -16.39 5.12
N GLN A 34 -2.47 -15.30 5.11
CA GLN A 34 -1.96 -13.94 4.89
C GLN A 34 -1.29 -13.34 6.14
N LEU A 35 -1.67 -13.79 7.33
CA LEU A 35 -1.15 -13.25 8.60
C LEU A 35 0.37 -13.39 8.73
N PRO A 36 1.00 -14.55 8.47
CA PRO A 36 2.46 -14.68 8.50
C PRO A 36 3.16 -13.84 7.43
N LEU A 37 2.50 -13.56 6.27
CA LEU A 37 3.05 -12.67 5.25
C LEU A 37 3.15 -11.23 5.75
N TYR A 38 2.12 -10.70 6.41
CA TYR A 38 2.18 -9.36 7.00
C TYR A 38 3.20 -9.27 8.13
N LEU A 39 3.32 -10.33 8.95
CA LEU A 39 4.38 -10.39 9.96
C LEU A 39 5.77 -10.34 9.33
N GLY A 40 5.97 -11.05 8.23
CA GLY A 40 7.20 -11.00 7.44
C GLY A 40 7.49 -9.60 6.89
N LEU A 41 6.46 -8.87 6.41
CA LEU A 41 6.62 -7.49 5.95
C LEU A 41 6.99 -6.53 7.09
N ILE A 42 6.45 -6.73 8.30
CA ILE A 42 6.84 -5.94 9.48
C ILE A 42 8.31 -6.19 9.84
N LEU A 43 8.77 -7.44 9.78
CA LEU A 43 10.18 -7.76 9.98
C LEU A 43 11.06 -7.14 8.90
N ALA A 44 10.65 -7.17 7.63
CA ALA A 44 11.33 -6.50 6.54
C ALA A 44 11.42 -4.98 6.79
N GLN A 45 10.37 -4.37 7.32
CA GLN A 45 10.36 -2.97 7.72
C GLN A 45 11.44 -2.65 8.76
N CYS A 46 11.59 -3.49 9.77
CA CYS A 46 12.65 -3.33 10.79
C CYS A 46 14.04 -3.39 10.16
N VAL A 47 14.26 -4.29 9.18
CA VAL A 47 15.53 -4.38 8.44
C VAL A 47 15.80 -3.10 7.65
N TYR A 48 14.79 -2.53 6.97
CA TYR A 48 14.95 -1.26 6.25
C TYR A 48 15.29 -0.09 7.16
N VAL A 49 14.66 -0.01 8.33
CA VAL A 49 14.96 1.01 9.34
C VAL A 49 16.40 0.87 9.83
N TYR A 50 16.85 -0.36 10.12
CA TYR A 50 18.24 -0.62 10.52
C TYR A 50 19.23 -0.21 9.41
N HIS A 51 18.97 -0.60 8.17
CA HIS A 51 19.80 -0.25 7.01
C HIS A 51 19.93 1.27 6.83
N PHE A 52 18.82 1.99 6.96
CA PHE A 52 18.81 3.46 6.91
C PHE A 52 19.74 4.08 7.95
N TYR A 53 19.69 3.60 9.21
CA TYR A 53 20.56 4.12 10.26
C TYR A 53 22.04 3.81 10.03
N VAL A 54 22.37 2.64 9.49
CA VAL A 54 23.75 2.29 9.15
C VAL A 54 24.29 3.21 8.05
N GLU A 55 23.57 3.36 6.92
CA GLU A 55 23.97 4.25 5.84
C GLU A 55 24.09 5.72 6.27
N LEU A 56 23.14 6.18 7.10
CA LEU A 56 23.18 7.54 7.64
C LEU A 56 24.39 7.73 8.55
N SER A 57 24.70 6.77 9.41
CA SER A 57 25.87 6.84 10.32
C SER A 57 27.18 6.86 9.55
N ASP A 58 27.28 6.08 8.47
CA ASP A 58 28.44 6.04 7.60
C ASP A 58 28.62 7.40 6.86
N LEU A 59 27.51 7.97 6.37
CA LEU A 59 27.56 9.30 5.73
C LEU A 59 28.03 10.40 6.70
N VAL A 60 27.49 10.42 7.91
CA VAL A 60 27.88 11.40 8.95
C VAL A 60 29.31 11.14 9.40
N GLY A 61 29.71 9.89 9.59
CA GLY A 61 31.08 9.52 9.94
C GLY A 61 32.10 9.95 8.87
N ALA A 62 31.78 9.74 7.60
CA ALA A 62 32.59 10.17 6.47
C ALA A 62 32.73 11.69 6.42
N ALA A 63 31.65 12.44 6.68
CA ALA A 63 31.67 13.91 6.74
C ALA A 63 32.50 14.45 7.90
N LEU A 64 32.60 13.71 9.02
CA LEU A 64 33.45 14.03 10.18
C LEU A 64 34.91 13.56 9.99
N GLY A 65 35.27 12.96 8.85
CA GLY A 65 36.63 12.57 8.53
C GLY A 65 36.99 11.13 8.92
N ASN A 66 36.04 10.30 9.25
CA ASN A 66 36.29 8.88 9.55
C ASN A 66 36.59 8.12 8.23
N GLN A 67 37.80 7.55 8.14
CA GLN A 67 38.28 6.86 6.92
C GLN A 67 37.49 5.57 6.64
N SER A 68 37.13 4.79 7.65
CA SER A 68 36.36 3.56 7.44
C SER A 68 34.94 3.84 6.95
N ALA A 69 34.28 4.84 7.52
CA ALA A 69 32.97 5.27 7.06
C ALA A 69 33.02 5.83 5.61
N LEU A 70 34.10 6.54 5.26
CA LEU A 70 34.32 7.02 3.91
C LEU A 70 34.43 5.84 2.91
N GLU A 71 35.19 4.80 3.25
CA GLU A 71 35.33 3.62 2.40
C GLU A 71 33.98 2.91 2.19
N HIS A 72 33.14 2.77 3.22
CA HIS A 72 31.79 2.19 3.12
C HIS A 72 30.90 3.02 2.20
N VAL A 73 30.90 4.33 2.36
CA VAL A 73 30.12 5.26 1.52
C VAL A 73 30.58 5.17 0.05
N LEU A 74 31.88 5.18 -0.20
CA LEU A 74 32.41 5.06 -1.56
C LEU A 74 32.11 3.71 -2.19
N ALA A 75 32.15 2.62 -1.42
CA ALA A 75 31.77 1.29 -1.88
C ALA A 75 30.28 1.22 -2.26
N ALA A 76 29.40 1.82 -1.46
CA ALA A 76 27.96 1.82 -1.69
C ALA A 76 27.55 2.58 -2.97
N VAL A 77 28.32 3.61 -3.36
CA VAL A 77 28.07 4.42 -4.56
C VAL A 77 28.77 3.88 -5.80
N SER A 78 29.76 2.97 -5.63
CA SER A 78 30.52 2.42 -6.74
C SER A 78 29.63 1.56 -7.65
N ILE A 79 29.58 1.90 -8.93
CA ILE A 79 28.94 1.10 -9.98
C ILE A 79 30.00 0.14 -10.55
N GLU A 80 29.64 -1.13 -10.70
CA GLU A 80 30.54 -2.11 -11.34
C GLU A 80 30.99 -1.61 -12.74
N GLY A 81 32.31 -1.55 -12.96
CA GLY A 81 32.88 -1.08 -14.21
C GLY A 81 33.23 0.40 -14.30
N THR A 82 32.98 1.19 -13.26
CA THR A 82 33.37 2.61 -13.21
C THR A 82 34.54 2.86 -12.26
N VAL A 83 35.28 3.97 -12.50
CA VAL A 83 36.35 4.42 -11.60
C VAL A 83 35.73 4.74 -10.22
N ARG A 84 36.21 4.05 -9.18
CA ARG A 84 35.76 4.30 -7.80
C ARG A 84 36.10 5.74 -7.43
N PRO A 85 35.13 6.53 -6.94
CA PRO A 85 35.43 7.83 -6.38
C PRO A 85 36.38 7.66 -5.18
N THR A 86 37.42 8.48 -5.11
CA THR A 86 38.43 8.43 -4.04
C THR A 86 38.19 9.46 -2.95
N LYS A 87 37.23 10.35 -3.16
CA LYS A 87 36.92 11.47 -2.25
C LYS A 87 35.43 11.68 -2.13
N LEU A 88 35.01 12.24 -1.01
CA LEU A 88 33.65 12.71 -0.79
C LEU A 88 33.40 13.97 -1.64
N THR A 89 32.90 13.77 -2.85
CA THR A 89 32.50 14.85 -3.74
C THR A 89 31.02 15.18 -3.53
N GLU A 90 30.58 16.35 -3.96
CA GLU A 90 29.17 16.74 -3.92
C GLU A 90 28.27 15.71 -4.61
N SER A 91 28.69 15.21 -5.77
CA SER A 91 27.97 14.16 -6.50
C SER A 91 27.87 12.84 -5.70
N THR A 92 28.93 12.48 -4.95
CA THR A 92 28.93 11.29 -4.09
C THR A 92 27.93 11.45 -2.94
N ILE A 93 27.95 12.60 -2.27
CA ILE A 93 26.99 12.92 -1.19
C ILE A 93 25.57 12.86 -1.73
N MET A 94 25.31 13.45 -2.89
CA MET A 94 24.01 13.47 -3.52
C MET A 94 23.51 12.06 -3.83
N LEU A 95 24.37 11.16 -4.32
CA LEU A 95 24.02 9.77 -4.62
C LEU A 95 23.68 8.97 -3.35
N VAL A 96 24.44 9.19 -2.26
CA VAL A 96 24.14 8.55 -0.95
C VAL A 96 22.83 9.04 -0.38
N VAL A 97 22.60 10.36 -0.36
CA VAL A 97 21.34 10.95 0.10
C VAL A 97 20.16 10.45 -0.73
N LEU A 98 20.36 10.30 -2.04
CA LEU A 98 19.35 9.72 -2.92
C LEU A 98 19.09 8.23 -2.60
N GLY A 99 20.11 7.49 -2.15
CA GLY A 99 20.00 6.14 -1.60
C GLY A 99 19.13 6.12 -0.33
N LEU A 100 19.41 7.00 0.61
CA LEU A 100 18.62 7.13 1.84
C LEU A 100 17.15 7.48 1.56
N ILE A 101 16.87 8.36 0.60
CA ILE A 101 15.52 8.70 0.19
C ILE A 101 14.82 7.46 -0.40
N ASP A 102 15.52 6.66 -1.19
CA ASP A 102 15.00 5.41 -1.78
C ASP A 102 14.56 4.42 -0.68
N VAL A 103 15.39 4.22 0.35
CA VAL A 103 15.06 3.39 1.51
C VAL A 103 13.80 3.88 2.22
N VAL A 104 13.65 5.20 2.42
CA VAL A 104 12.46 5.80 3.04
C VAL A 104 11.22 5.60 2.16
N MET A 105 11.34 5.74 0.84
CA MET A 105 10.23 5.53 -0.09
C MET A 105 9.75 4.07 -0.11
N ILE A 106 10.68 3.12 -0.13
CA ILE A 106 10.35 1.68 -0.05
C ILE A 106 9.72 1.35 1.30
N SER A 107 10.27 1.88 2.39
CA SER A 107 9.72 1.75 3.75
C SER A 107 8.27 2.24 3.83
N ASN A 108 7.98 3.41 3.27
CA ASN A 108 6.65 3.98 3.20
C ASN A 108 5.67 3.11 2.36
N LEU A 109 6.16 2.56 1.25
CA LEU A 109 5.40 1.61 0.43
C LEU A 109 5.06 0.34 1.23
N LEU A 110 6.01 -0.21 1.99
CA LEU A 110 5.80 -1.37 2.85
C LEU A 110 4.69 -1.11 3.89
N ILE A 111 4.75 0.03 4.58
CA ILE A 111 3.74 0.43 5.57
C ILE A 111 2.36 0.51 4.91
N MET A 112 2.26 1.09 3.71
CA MET A 112 0.99 1.16 2.99
C MET A 112 0.42 -0.21 2.65
N VAL A 113 1.27 -1.16 2.24
CA VAL A 113 0.86 -2.55 1.96
C VAL A 113 0.40 -3.26 3.23
N ILE A 114 1.11 -3.06 4.35
CA ILE A 114 0.75 -3.64 5.66
C ILE A 114 -0.61 -3.10 6.12
N ILE A 115 -0.81 -1.79 6.08
CA ILE A 115 -2.07 -1.14 6.48
C ILE A 115 -3.21 -1.59 5.57
N GLY A 116 -3.03 -1.58 4.26
CA GLY A 116 -4.05 -2.01 3.30
C GLY A 116 -4.43 -3.47 3.46
N GLY A 117 -3.46 -4.32 3.78
CA GLY A 117 -3.71 -5.71 4.08
C GLY A 117 -4.45 -5.90 5.39
N TYR A 118 -4.07 -5.19 6.42
CA TYR A 118 -4.75 -5.20 7.73
C TYR A 118 -6.21 -4.73 7.59
N GLU A 119 -6.46 -3.64 6.89
CA GLU A 119 -7.82 -3.14 6.63
C GLU A 119 -8.69 -4.18 5.91
N THR A 120 -8.14 -4.82 4.87
CA THR A 120 -8.85 -5.88 4.15
C THR A 120 -9.16 -7.08 5.07
N PHE A 121 -8.29 -7.35 6.05
CA PHE A 121 -8.49 -8.42 7.01
C PHE A 121 -9.52 -8.07 8.08
N VAL A 122 -9.41 -6.89 8.71
CA VAL A 122 -10.24 -6.43 9.84
C VAL A 122 -11.63 -6.01 9.39
N SER A 123 -11.74 -5.21 8.33
CA SER A 123 -13.01 -4.71 7.79
C SER A 123 -14.01 -5.82 7.47
N ARG A 124 -13.52 -6.98 7.01
CA ARG A 124 -14.40 -8.13 6.76
C ARG A 124 -14.75 -8.96 7.99
N MET A 125 -14.09 -8.78 9.12
CA MET A 125 -14.39 -9.52 10.35
C MET A 125 -15.47 -8.84 11.21
N ARG A 126 -16.05 -7.72 10.77
CA ARG A 126 -17.04 -6.93 11.53
C ARG A 126 -16.58 -6.58 12.97
N LEU A 127 -15.27 -6.33 13.11
CA LEU A 127 -14.73 -5.85 14.39
C LEU A 127 -14.93 -4.33 14.58
N GLU A 128 -15.76 -3.70 13.77
CA GLU A 128 -16.04 -2.26 13.80
C GLU A 128 -16.61 -1.77 15.14
N THR A 129 -17.04 -2.69 16.00
CA THR A 129 -17.60 -2.40 17.33
C THR A 129 -16.62 -2.57 18.48
N HIS A 130 -15.33 -2.83 18.23
CA HIS A 130 -14.35 -2.98 19.31
C HIS A 130 -13.84 -1.60 19.76
N PRO A 131 -13.89 -1.27 21.07
CA PRO A 131 -13.53 0.05 21.59
C PRO A 131 -12.04 0.41 21.45
N ASP A 132 -11.18 -0.54 21.09
CA ASP A 132 -9.73 -0.36 20.95
C ASP A 132 -9.25 -0.06 19.51
N LEU A 133 -10.17 0.15 18.56
CA LEU A 133 -9.78 0.50 17.18
C LEU A 133 -9.44 2.00 17.11
N PRO A 134 -8.23 2.38 16.70
CA PRO A 134 -7.88 3.76 16.48
C PRO A 134 -8.78 4.38 15.40
N GLU A 135 -9.42 5.50 15.67
CA GLU A 135 -10.37 6.19 14.78
C GLU A 135 -9.80 6.48 13.37
N TRP A 136 -8.48 6.69 13.25
CA TRP A 136 -7.82 6.96 11.97
C TRP A 136 -7.83 5.76 11.00
N LEU A 137 -8.04 4.53 11.54
CA LEU A 137 -8.05 3.31 10.72
C LEU A 137 -9.39 3.11 10.01
N SER A 138 -10.49 3.64 10.54
CA SER A 138 -11.85 3.50 9.98
C SER A 138 -12.08 4.33 8.71
N HIS A 139 -11.22 5.31 8.43
CA HIS A 139 -11.33 6.23 7.29
C HIS A 139 -10.43 5.87 6.09
N VAL A 140 -9.67 4.77 6.14
CA VAL A 140 -8.80 4.39 5.02
C VAL A 140 -9.62 3.67 3.96
N ASN A 141 -10.02 4.41 2.93
CA ASN A 141 -10.70 3.84 1.77
C ASN A 141 -9.70 3.06 0.91
N ALA A 142 -10.04 1.80 0.55
CA ALA A 142 -9.21 0.93 -0.30
C ALA A 142 -8.81 1.58 -1.64
N SER A 143 -9.65 2.49 -2.15
CA SER A 143 -9.38 3.27 -3.35
C SER A 143 -8.23 4.25 -3.15
N VAL A 144 -8.21 4.97 -2.03
CA VAL A 144 -7.13 5.90 -1.67
C VAL A 144 -5.79 5.18 -1.51
N LEU A 145 -5.79 3.97 -0.95
CA LEU A 145 -4.58 3.15 -0.84
C LEU A 145 -3.98 2.79 -2.21
N LYS A 146 -4.82 2.42 -3.19
CA LYS A 146 -4.36 2.09 -4.55
C LYS A 146 -3.66 3.27 -5.22
N VAL A 147 -4.24 4.47 -5.11
CA VAL A 147 -3.66 5.69 -5.65
C VAL A 147 -2.34 6.04 -4.94
N LYS A 148 -2.30 5.97 -3.62
CA LYS A 148 -1.07 6.22 -2.85
C LYS A 148 0.03 5.21 -3.19
N LEU A 149 -0.31 3.93 -3.38
CA LEU A 149 0.64 2.90 -3.80
C LEU A 149 1.21 3.20 -5.20
N ALA A 150 0.36 3.59 -6.15
CA ALA A 150 0.79 3.98 -7.49
C ALA A 150 1.73 5.20 -7.44
N MET A 151 1.43 6.21 -6.62
CA MET A 151 2.30 7.38 -6.43
C MET A 151 3.65 7.02 -5.82
N ALA A 152 3.69 6.07 -4.86
CA ALA A 152 4.94 5.59 -4.28
C ALA A 152 5.82 4.88 -5.33
N ILE A 153 5.24 4.06 -6.20
CA ILE A 153 5.96 3.37 -7.30
C ILE A 153 6.53 4.38 -8.29
N ILE A 154 5.78 5.42 -8.65
CA ILE A 154 6.29 6.52 -9.50
C ILE A 154 7.47 7.22 -8.81
N GLY A 155 7.34 7.53 -7.52
CA GLY A 155 8.40 8.17 -6.74
C GLY A 155 9.70 7.37 -6.75
N ILE A 156 9.63 6.06 -6.48
CA ILE A 156 10.78 5.15 -6.52
C ILE A 156 11.39 5.13 -7.94
N SER A 157 10.56 4.97 -8.97
CA SER A 157 11.02 4.96 -10.37
C SER A 157 11.69 6.29 -10.77
N SER A 158 11.18 7.43 -10.29
CA SER A 158 11.78 8.75 -10.51
C SER A 158 13.17 8.88 -9.87
N ILE A 159 13.35 8.38 -8.64
CA ILE A 159 14.63 8.40 -7.93
C ILE A 159 15.65 7.52 -8.65
N HIS A 160 15.26 6.33 -9.10
CA HIS A 160 16.13 5.47 -9.89
C HIS A 160 16.54 6.11 -11.21
N LEU A 161 15.61 6.77 -11.90
CA LEU A 161 15.90 7.52 -13.13
C LEU A 161 16.87 8.69 -12.87
N LEU A 162 16.69 9.39 -11.75
CA LEU A 162 17.58 10.48 -11.35
C LEU A 162 19.01 9.97 -11.02
N LYS A 163 19.13 8.85 -10.29
CA LYS A 163 20.44 8.18 -10.05
C LYS A 163 21.15 7.87 -11.36
N THR A 164 20.41 7.33 -12.33
CA THR A 164 20.96 6.99 -13.65
C THR A 164 21.33 8.24 -14.43
N PHE A 165 20.56 9.32 -14.33
CA PHE A 165 20.86 10.61 -14.98
C PHE A 165 22.16 11.22 -14.46
N ILE A 166 22.38 11.22 -13.14
CA ILE A 166 23.61 11.74 -12.52
C ILE A 166 24.85 10.96 -13.02
N ASN A 167 24.71 9.65 -13.23
CA ASN A 167 25.77 8.77 -13.69
C ASN A 167 25.60 8.36 -15.17
N ALA A 168 24.96 9.18 -16.00
CA ALA A 168 24.57 8.82 -17.36
C ALA A 168 25.76 8.35 -18.24
N SER A 169 26.96 8.88 -18.01
CA SER A 169 28.19 8.47 -18.71
C SER A 169 28.62 7.02 -18.41
N ALA A 170 28.14 6.44 -17.32
CA ALA A 170 28.45 5.06 -16.91
C ALA A 170 27.47 4.03 -17.48
N TYR A 171 26.35 4.48 -18.06
CA TYR A 171 25.30 3.60 -18.56
C TYR A 171 25.23 3.59 -20.09
N ASP A 172 24.90 2.43 -20.65
CA ASP A 172 24.61 2.30 -22.08
C ASP A 172 23.29 2.97 -22.45
N VAL A 173 23.22 3.53 -23.66
CA VAL A 173 22.02 4.20 -24.20
C VAL A 173 20.79 3.30 -24.15
N LYS A 174 20.95 2.00 -24.37
CA LYS A 174 19.84 1.02 -24.27
C LYS A 174 19.26 0.97 -22.85
N THR A 175 20.10 0.99 -21.83
CA THR A 175 19.69 1.00 -20.43
C THR A 175 18.95 2.30 -20.07
N LEU A 176 19.46 3.44 -20.53
CA LEU A 176 18.79 4.74 -20.34
C LEU A 176 17.40 4.78 -20.98
N MET A 177 17.29 4.30 -22.22
CA MET A 177 16.00 4.23 -22.93
C MET A 177 15.03 3.26 -22.24
N ALA A 178 15.50 2.09 -21.80
CA ALA A 178 14.69 1.12 -21.10
C ALA A 178 14.14 1.67 -19.77
N GLN A 179 14.97 2.31 -18.96
CA GLN A 179 14.57 2.91 -17.69
C GLN A 179 13.56 4.04 -17.87
N THR A 180 13.78 4.91 -18.86
CA THR A 180 12.83 5.98 -19.22
C THR A 180 11.50 5.39 -19.69
N GLY A 181 11.53 4.33 -20.51
CA GLY A 181 10.33 3.64 -20.96
C GLY A 181 9.54 3.00 -19.82
N ILE A 182 10.22 2.37 -18.86
CA ILE A 182 9.61 1.79 -17.67
C ILE A 182 8.95 2.89 -16.81
N HIS A 183 9.65 4.01 -16.60
CA HIS A 183 9.11 5.14 -15.83
C HIS A 183 7.85 5.72 -16.49
N LEU A 184 7.86 5.92 -17.81
CA LEU A 184 6.69 6.37 -18.56
C LEU A 184 5.51 5.40 -18.43
N THR A 185 5.78 4.09 -18.48
CA THR A 185 4.75 3.07 -18.30
C THR A 185 4.11 3.13 -16.91
N PHE A 186 4.91 3.31 -15.85
CA PHE A 186 4.38 3.50 -14.50
C PHE A 186 3.57 4.79 -14.37
N LEU A 187 4.04 5.89 -14.96
CA LEU A 187 3.31 7.16 -14.97
C LEU A 187 1.94 7.03 -15.65
N LEU A 188 1.90 6.42 -16.83
CA LEU A 188 0.65 6.17 -17.57
C LEU A 188 -0.30 5.25 -16.77
N SER A 189 0.23 4.19 -16.17
CA SER A 189 -0.55 3.26 -15.33
C SER A 189 -1.16 3.98 -14.12
N ALA A 190 -0.41 4.85 -13.47
CA ALA A 190 -0.92 5.61 -12.32
C ALA A 190 -1.99 6.63 -12.72
N ILE A 191 -1.84 7.31 -13.87
CA ILE A 191 -2.87 8.21 -14.40
C ILE A 191 -4.13 7.41 -14.71
N ALA A 192 -4.01 6.23 -15.33
CA ALA A 192 -5.14 5.35 -15.61
C ALA A 192 -5.86 4.91 -14.33
N ILE A 193 -5.12 4.51 -13.28
CA ILE A 193 -5.68 4.13 -11.98
C ILE A 193 -6.42 5.31 -11.35
N ALA A 194 -5.83 6.50 -11.32
CA ALA A 194 -6.43 7.70 -10.76
C ALA A 194 -7.70 8.12 -11.53
N TYR A 195 -7.69 7.97 -12.85
CA TYR A 195 -8.84 8.26 -13.71
C TYR A 195 -9.99 7.26 -13.46
N CYS A 196 -9.69 5.96 -13.38
CA CYS A 196 -10.68 4.94 -13.06
C CYS A 196 -11.29 5.16 -11.67
N ASP A 197 -10.47 5.54 -10.69
CA ASP A 197 -10.93 5.85 -9.34
C ASP A 197 -11.90 7.03 -9.32
N ARG A 198 -11.58 8.09 -10.04
CA ARG A 198 -12.46 9.26 -10.18
C ARG A 198 -13.81 8.89 -10.78
N ILE A 199 -13.83 8.10 -11.86
CA ILE A 199 -15.09 7.66 -12.50
C ILE A 199 -15.93 6.83 -11.52
N MET A 200 -15.32 5.92 -10.77
CA MET A 200 -16.03 5.09 -9.79
C MET A 200 -16.66 5.93 -8.68
N ASN A 201 -15.93 6.92 -8.16
CA ASN A 201 -16.40 7.79 -7.10
C ASN A 201 -17.55 8.71 -7.58
N ASP A 202 -17.46 9.24 -8.81
CA ASP A 202 -18.53 10.05 -9.42
C ASP A 202 -19.81 9.24 -9.65
N THR A 203 -19.69 7.94 -9.93
CA THR A 203 -20.84 7.05 -10.13
C THR A 203 -21.53 6.74 -8.81
N GLN A 204 -20.77 6.55 -7.72
CA GLN A 204 -21.34 6.30 -6.39
C GLN A 204 -22.07 7.53 -5.84
N SER A 205 -21.53 8.73 -6.00
CA SER A 205 -22.18 9.97 -5.53
C SER A 205 -23.52 10.25 -6.22
N LYS A 206 -23.63 9.93 -7.50
CA LYS A 206 -24.90 10.07 -8.28
C LYS A 206 -25.98 9.08 -7.82
N HIS A 207 -25.60 7.91 -7.35
CA HIS A 207 -26.58 6.92 -6.83
C HIS A 207 -27.14 7.27 -5.46
N THR A 208 -26.41 8.04 -4.65
CA THR A 208 -26.83 8.44 -3.30
C THR A 208 -27.76 9.66 -3.32
N ILE A 209 -27.82 10.42 -4.42
CA ILE A 209 -28.61 11.65 -4.55
C ILE A 209 -29.99 11.39 -5.23
N ARG A 210 -30.47 10.15 -5.31
CA ARG A 210 -31.82 9.89 -5.75
C ARG A 210 -32.75 10.07 -4.55
N PRO A 211 -33.49 11.20 -4.40
CA PRO A 211 -34.48 11.35 -3.33
C PRO A 211 -35.57 10.30 -3.55
N ASN A 212 -36.02 9.66 -2.49
CA ASN A 212 -37.29 8.96 -2.45
C ASN A 212 -38.41 9.99 -2.71
N ASP A 213 -38.75 10.18 -3.97
CA ASP A 213 -39.99 10.87 -4.37
C ASP A 213 -41.12 9.84 -4.27
N HIS A 214 -41.44 9.48 -3.05
CA HIS A 214 -42.78 8.99 -2.67
C HIS A 214 -43.53 10.14 -2.02
N SER A 215 -44.01 11.06 -2.86
CA SER A 215 -45.14 11.87 -2.52
C SER A 215 -46.33 10.92 -2.31
N ASP A 216 -46.72 10.71 -1.04
CA ASP A 216 -47.99 10.14 -0.69
C ASP A 216 -49.13 11.00 -1.32
N PRO A 217 -50.08 10.42 -2.06
CA PRO A 217 -51.26 11.16 -2.46
C PRO A 217 -52.13 11.38 -1.23
N GLU A 218 -52.32 12.64 -0.90
CA GLU A 218 -53.33 13.13 0.07
C GLU A 218 -54.67 12.43 -0.17
N SER A 219 -55.20 11.81 0.86
CA SER A 219 -56.60 11.39 0.95
C SER A 219 -57.46 12.63 1.21
N PRO A 220 -58.50 12.96 0.38
CA PRO A 220 -59.47 13.97 0.72
C PRO A 220 -60.54 13.40 1.65
N THR A 221 -60.74 14.07 2.77
CA THR A 221 -61.87 14.14 3.72
C THR A 221 -62.88 13.02 3.76
#